data_d2b99e43556e7655a3d13215415842cb
#
_entry.id   d2b99e43556e7655a3d13215415842cb
#
_cell.length_a   1.000
_cell.length_b   1.000
_cell.length_c   1.000
_cell.angle_alpha   90.00
_cell.angle_beta   90.00
_cell.angle_gamma   90.00
#
_symmetry.space_group_name_H-M   'P 1'
#
loop_
_entity.id
_entity.type
_entity.pdbx_description
1 polymer ?
#
loop_
_entity_poly.entity_id
_entity_poly.type
_entity_poly.pdbx_seq_one_letter_code
_entity_poly.pdbx_strand_id
1 'polypeptide(L)'
;NEKDTAIKTHDYEFLKYLNNKGIEPEHIDDLKELNGDVTKITLCSKDGFDEKSFEKIYKRWSAKANVSISSPNEMFITGQYVTKGMAIALIQHFYEISEEDTVVFGTGFTDIDMFEHCFYSYAMQWADSQVRHAAKHITESVDTILEDIMRM
;
A
#
# COMPACT_ATOMS: atom_id res chain seq x y z
N ASN A 1 19.48 7.12 -1.37
CA ASN A 1 20.38 6.05 -0.93
C ASN A 1 19.56 4.91 -0.36
N GLU A 2 19.39 3.87 -1.17
CA GLU A 2 18.46 2.76 -0.96
C GLU A 2 19.05 1.61 -0.14
N LYS A 3 19.85 1.91 0.86
CA LYS A 3 20.37 0.88 1.80
C LYS A 3 19.53 0.73 3.06
N ASP A 4 18.24 1.07 2.98
CA ASP A 4 17.40 1.22 4.16
C ASP A 4 16.39 0.07 4.35
N THR A 5 16.66 -1.10 3.76
CA THR A 5 15.84 -2.29 3.97
C THR A 5 16.64 -3.34 4.74
N ALA A 6 16.20 -3.63 5.95
CA ALA A 6 16.76 -4.72 6.73
C ALA A 6 15.83 -5.94 6.73
N ILE A 7 16.38 -7.14 6.68
CA ILE A 7 15.63 -8.38 6.61
C ILE A 7 16.10 -9.40 7.65
N LYS A 8 15.14 -10.10 8.25
CA LYS A 8 15.39 -11.21 9.15
C LYS A 8 14.78 -12.49 8.58
N THR A 9 15.37 -13.02 7.51
CA THR A 9 15.02 -14.33 6.97
C THR A 9 16.19 -14.93 6.22
N HIS A 10 16.24 -16.26 6.21
CA HIS A 10 17.18 -17.05 5.40
C HIS A 10 16.47 -17.72 4.21
N ASP A 11 15.22 -17.35 3.93
CA ASP A 11 14.46 -17.90 2.82
C ASP A 11 15.05 -17.44 1.48
N TYR A 12 15.73 -18.36 0.79
CA TYR A 12 16.40 -18.09 -0.49
C TYR A 12 15.44 -17.59 -1.58
N GLU A 13 14.24 -18.18 -1.67
CA GLU A 13 13.28 -17.78 -2.71
C GLU A 13 12.74 -16.36 -2.46
N PHE A 14 12.54 -15.99 -1.19
CA PHE A 14 12.14 -14.64 -0.83
C PHE A 14 13.27 -13.63 -1.09
N LEU A 15 14.52 -13.95 -0.77
CA LEU A 15 15.66 -13.10 -1.10
C LEU A 15 15.81 -12.89 -2.61
N LYS A 16 15.63 -13.96 -3.39
CA LYS A 16 15.62 -13.87 -4.86
C LYS A 16 14.48 -12.99 -5.39
N TYR A 17 13.30 -13.10 -4.79
CA TYR A 17 12.17 -12.21 -5.12
C TYR A 17 12.52 -10.74 -4.87
N LEU A 18 13.14 -10.41 -3.73
CA LEU A 18 13.57 -9.03 -3.43
C LEU A 18 14.62 -8.55 -4.42
N ASN A 19 15.62 -9.35 -4.72
CA ASN A 19 16.67 -9.03 -5.70
C ASN A 19 16.09 -8.75 -7.10
N ASN A 20 15.09 -9.53 -7.53
CA ASN A 20 14.41 -9.30 -8.80
C ASN A 20 13.61 -7.98 -8.82
N LYS A 21 13.29 -7.44 -7.66
CA LYS A 21 12.67 -6.13 -7.48
C LYS A 21 13.68 -4.99 -7.33
N GLY A 22 14.98 -5.28 -7.43
CA GLY A 22 16.04 -4.30 -7.20
C GLY A 22 16.25 -3.93 -5.73
N ILE A 23 15.74 -4.73 -4.80
CA ILE A 23 15.87 -4.53 -3.36
C ILE A 23 17.02 -5.39 -2.87
N GLU A 24 18.08 -4.77 -2.37
CA GLU A 24 19.22 -5.43 -1.72
C GLU A 24 19.16 -5.19 -0.20
N PRO A 25 18.49 -6.06 0.55
CA PRO A 25 18.34 -5.85 1.99
C PRO A 25 19.62 -6.18 2.75
N GLU A 26 19.86 -5.44 3.84
CA GLU A 26 20.84 -5.83 4.84
C GLU A 26 20.28 -6.97 5.69
N HIS A 27 21.05 -8.05 5.86
CA HIS A 27 20.66 -9.15 6.74
C HIS A 27 20.99 -8.80 8.19
N ILE A 28 20.00 -8.95 9.06
CA ILE A 28 20.16 -8.70 10.51
C ILE A 28 19.63 -9.88 11.32
N ASP A 29 20.33 -10.22 12.39
CA ASP A 29 19.93 -11.29 13.29
C ASP A 29 18.85 -10.88 14.29
N ASP A 30 18.89 -9.65 14.77
CA ASP A 30 17.87 -9.07 15.65
C ASP A 30 17.40 -7.70 15.14
N LEU A 31 16.09 -7.60 14.87
CA LEU A 31 15.44 -6.34 14.45
C LEU A 31 15.60 -5.21 15.48
N LYS A 32 15.94 -5.54 16.73
CA LYS A 32 16.23 -4.53 17.77
C LYS A 32 17.57 -3.82 17.58
N GLU A 33 18.45 -4.36 16.73
CA GLU A 33 19.73 -3.75 16.39
C GLU A 33 19.59 -2.66 15.32
N LEU A 34 18.40 -2.52 14.72
CA LEU A 34 18.10 -1.41 13.80
C LEU A 34 18.24 -0.08 14.51
N ASN A 35 19.14 0.73 13.97
CA ASN A 35 19.31 2.12 14.40
C ASN A 35 18.58 3.02 13.41
N GLY A 36 17.70 3.87 13.92
CA GLY A 36 16.95 4.83 13.12
C GLY A 36 15.43 4.60 13.14
N ASP A 37 14.72 5.43 12.41
CA ASP A 37 13.25 5.37 12.33
C ASP A 37 12.81 4.32 11.33
N VAL A 38 11.96 3.41 11.77
CA VAL A 38 11.32 2.41 10.91
C VAL A 38 10.05 3.01 10.31
N THR A 39 10.04 3.26 9.02
CA THR A 39 8.89 3.85 8.31
C THR A 39 7.84 2.82 7.91
N LYS A 40 8.27 1.58 7.62
CA LYS A 40 7.38 0.49 7.21
C LYS A 40 7.95 -0.87 7.62
N ILE A 41 7.08 -1.75 8.11
CA ILE A 41 7.37 -3.17 8.30
C ILE A 41 6.53 -3.95 7.30
N THR A 42 7.17 -4.81 6.50
CA THR A 42 6.50 -5.75 5.62
C THR A 42 6.58 -7.15 6.22
N LEU A 43 5.44 -7.77 6.40
CA LEU A 43 5.32 -9.17 6.79
C LEU A 43 4.98 -9.99 5.55
N CYS A 44 5.74 -11.03 5.30
CA CYS A 44 5.54 -11.92 4.15
C CYS A 44 5.28 -13.36 4.62
N SER A 45 4.38 -14.04 3.92
CA SER A 45 4.08 -15.46 4.15
C SER A 45 3.99 -16.18 2.82
N LYS A 46 4.69 -17.32 2.66
CA LYS A 46 4.62 -18.14 1.44
C LYS A 46 3.22 -18.69 1.18
N ASP A 47 2.56 -19.12 2.25
CA ASP A 47 1.25 -19.78 2.20
C ASP A 47 0.10 -18.79 2.31
N GLY A 48 0.42 -17.49 2.37
CA GLY A 48 -0.54 -16.43 2.64
C GLY A 48 -0.81 -16.25 4.14
N PHE A 49 -1.61 -15.23 4.45
CA PHE A 49 -2.10 -14.95 5.78
C PHE A 49 -3.56 -15.39 5.89
N ASP A 50 -3.85 -16.28 6.83
CA ASP A 50 -5.23 -16.60 7.18
C ASP A 50 -5.87 -15.47 8.01
N GLU A 51 -7.19 -15.47 8.07
CA GLU A 51 -7.97 -14.46 8.80
C GLU A 51 -7.56 -14.35 10.27
N LYS A 52 -7.25 -15.48 10.93
CA LYS A 52 -6.84 -15.50 12.33
C LYS A 52 -5.49 -14.83 12.55
N SER A 53 -4.54 -15.04 11.65
CA SER A 53 -3.24 -14.40 11.68
C SER A 53 -3.36 -12.89 11.50
N PHE A 54 -4.18 -12.46 10.54
CA PHE A 54 -4.48 -11.05 10.32
C PHE A 54 -5.12 -10.43 11.57
N GLU A 55 -6.21 -11.02 12.09
CA GLU A 55 -6.88 -10.52 13.29
C GLU A 55 -5.94 -10.37 14.49
N LYS A 56 -5.05 -11.35 14.70
CA LYS A 56 -4.09 -11.32 15.82
C LYS A 56 -3.14 -10.13 15.71
N ILE A 57 -2.62 -9.88 14.50
CA ILE A 57 -1.71 -8.76 14.24
C ILE A 57 -2.47 -7.45 14.34
N TYR A 58 -3.63 -7.35 13.72
CA TYR A 58 -4.49 -6.17 13.72
C TYR A 58 -4.89 -5.78 15.16
N LYS A 59 -5.43 -6.68 15.95
CA LYS A 59 -5.82 -6.43 17.36
C LYS A 59 -4.66 -5.96 18.21
N ARG A 60 -3.44 -6.41 17.90
CA ARG A 60 -2.26 -6.01 18.66
C ARG A 60 -1.74 -4.62 18.32
N TRP A 61 -1.82 -4.23 17.06
CA TRP A 61 -1.10 -3.07 16.56
C TRP A 61 -2.00 -1.92 16.07
N SER A 62 -3.26 -2.15 15.70
CA SER A 62 -4.15 -1.15 15.11
C SER A 62 -4.37 0.11 15.97
N ALA A 63 -4.21 0.02 17.28
CA ALA A 63 -4.28 1.18 18.16
C ALA A 63 -3.04 2.12 18.06
N LYS A 64 -1.93 1.66 17.45
CA LYS A 64 -0.64 2.37 17.42
C LYS A 64 -0.05 2.53 16.04
N ALA A 65 -0.55 1.78 15.08
CA ALA A 65 -0.03 1.71 13.73
C ALA A 65 -1.15 1.39 12.73
N ASN A 66 -0.96 1.77 11.49
CA ASN A 66 -1.81 1.31 10.40
C ASN A 66 -1.37 -0.11 10.00
N VAL A 67 -2.30 -1.06 10.02
CA VAL A 67 -2.09 -2.46 9.61
C VAL A 67 -2.97 -2.72 8.40
N SER A 68 -2.36 -3.01 7.27
CA SER A 68 -3.07 -3.21 6.01
C SER A 68 -2.61 -4.48 5.27
N ILE A 69 -3.53 -5.09 4.53
CA ILE A 69 -3.24 -6.19 3.62
C ILE A 69 -2.88 -5.58 2.26
N SER A 70 -1.70 -5.91 1.75
CA SER A 70 -1.26 -5.52 0.39
C SER A 70 -1.64 -6.60 -0.62
N SER A 71 -1.43 -7.84 -0.25
CA SER A 71 -1.80 -9.02 -1.03
C SER A 71 -2.07 -10.20 -0.08
N PRO A 72 -2.57 -11.34 -0.55
CA PRO A 72 -2.75 -12.53 0.30
C PRO A 72 -1.46 -12.94 1.05
N ASN A 73 -0.30 -12.61 0.50
CA ASN A 73 1.00 -13.00 1.02
C ASN A 73 1.74 -11.86 1.73
N GLU A 74 1.20 -10.64 1.74
CA GLU A 74 1.88 -9.48 2.28
C GLU A 74 0.96 -8.62 3.14
N MET A 75 1.45 -8.26 4.33
CA MET A 75 0.87 -7.25 5.20
C MET A 75 1.86 -6.13 5.45
N PHE A 76 1.36 -4.92 5.55
CA PHE A 76 2.14 -3.74 5.91
C PHE A 76 1.74 -3.22 7.29
N ILE A 77 2.75 -2.80 8.05
CA ILE A 77 2.56 -2.02 9.27
C ILE A 77 3.32 -0.71 9.06
N THR A 78 2.61 0.40 9.09
CA THR A 78 3.14 1.76 8.91
C THR A 78 2.74 2.64 10.08
N GLY A 79 3.23 3.88 10.13
CA GLY A 79 2.72 4.85 11.09
C GLY A 79 1.19 4.98 11.01
N GLN A 80 0.55 5.33 12.13
CA GLN A 80 -0.91 5.30 12.26
C GLN A 80 -1.65 6.09 11.17
N TYR A 81 -1.06 7.18 10.69
CA TYR A 81 -1.64 8.07 9.68
C TYR A 81 -0.92 7.98 8.33
N VAL A 82 -0.08 6.95 8.15
CA VAL A 82 0.64 6.74 6.88
C VAL A 82 -0.19 5.82 5.98
N THR A 83 -1.09 6.44 5.23
CA THR A 83 -1.96 5.78 4.26
C THR A 83 -1.90 6.51 2.91
N LYS A 84 -2.39 5.89 1.84
CA LYS A 84 -2.47 6.55 0.53
C LYS A 84 -3.50 7.68 0.53
N GLY A 85 -4.61 7.53 1.24
CA GLY A 85 -5.61 8.57 1.38
C GLY A 85 -5.06 9.81 2.10
N MET A 86 -4.36 9.61 3.22
CA MET A 86 -3.70 10.73 3.92
C MET A 86 -2.62 11.39 3.06
N ALA A 87 -1.90 10.64 2.22
CA ALA A 87 -0.94 11.23 1.29
C ALA A 87 -1.63 12.10 0.23
N ILE A 88 -2.75 11.65 -0.33
CA ILE A 88 -3.55 12.45 -1.26
C ILE A 88 -4.08 13.70 -0.57
N ALA A 89 -4.68 13.59 0.62
CA ALA A 89 -5.19 14.74 1.37
C ALA A 89 -4.08 15.77 1.66
N LEU A 90 -2.87 15.29 1.95
CA LEU A 90 -1.71 16.16 2.14
C LEU A 90 -1.30 16.89 0.85
N ILE A 91 -1.28 16.20 -0.29
CA ILE A 91 -0.98 16.79 -1.60
C ILE A 91 -2.04 17.83 -1.96
N GLN A 92 -3.33 17.50 -1.82
CA GLN A 92 -4.43 18.42 -2.03
C GLN A 92 -4.28 19.68 -1.19
N HIS A 93 -3.97 19.53 0.09
CA HIS A 93 -3.75 20.66 0.97
C HIS A 93 -2.54 21.53 0.56
N PHE A 94 -1.39 20.92 0.25
CA PHE A 94 -0.19 21.66 -0.13
C PHE A 94 -0.30 22.40 -1.45
N TYR A 95 -1.02 21.84 -2.41
CA TYR A 95 -1.18 22.42 -3.75
C TYR A 95 -2.51 23.16 -3.92
N GLU A 96 -3.32 23.25 -2.85
CA GLU A 96 -4.64 23.88 -2.86
C GLU A 96 -5.56 23.29 -3.94
N ILE A 97 -5.50 21.98 -4.14
CA ILE A 97 -6.31 21.22 -5.11
C ILE A 97 -7.52 20.65 -4.37
N SER A 98 -8.71 20.79 -4.96
CA SER A 98 -9.94 20.23 -4.38
C SER A 98 -10.04 18.70 -4.61
N GLU A 99 -10.93 18.03 -3.86
CA GLU A 99 -11.27 16.62 -4.11
C GLU A 99 -11.90 16.43 -5.49
N GLU A 100 -12.59 17.46 -6.00
CA GLU A 100 -13.26 17.50 -7.31
C GLU A 100 -12.26 17.59 -8.46
N ASP A 101 -11.09 18.21 -8.22
CA ASP A 101 -10.01 18.36 -9.20
C ASP A 101 -8.97 17.22 -9.10
N THR A 102 -9.23 16.22 -8.26
CA THR A 102 -8.34 15.08 -8.03
C THR A 102 -8.92 13.81 -8.63
N VAL A 103 -8.13 13.15 -9.47
CA VAL A 103 -8.46 11.84 -10.03
C VAL A 103 -7.47 10.80 -9.53
N VAL A 104 -7.97 9.66 -9.06
CA VAL A 104 -7.13 8.58 -8.54
C VAL A 104 -7.48 7.24 -9.17
N PHE A 105 -6.47 6.39 -9.35
CA PHE A 105 -6.60 5.04 -9.89
C PHE A 105 -6.02 4.03 -8.91
N GLY A 106 -6.71 2.91 -8.71
CA GLY A 106 -6.28 1.88 -7.77
C GLY A 106 -6.60 0.46 -8.21
N THR A 107 -5.86 -0.50 -7.66
CA THR A 107 -5.99 -1.94 -7.95
C THR A 107 -6.04 -2.80 -6.69
N GLY A 108 -5.58 -2.31 -5.57
CA GLY A 108 -5.38 -3.07 -4.33
C GLY A 108 -6.19 -2.56 -3.15
N PHE A 109 -6.26 -3.36 -2.10
CA PHE A 109 -6.97 -3.00 -0.87
C PHE A 109 -6.43 -1.74 -0.20
N THR A 110 -5.12 -1.47 -0.35
CA THR A 110 -4.49 -0.25 0.18
C THR A 110 -4.88 1.02 -0.58
N ASP A 111 -5.56 0.89 -1.73
CA ASP A 111 -6.04 2.03 -2.51
C ASP A 111 -7.46 2.47 -2.10
N ILE A 112 -8.19 1.63 -1.35
CA ILE A 112 -9.56 1.93 -0.92
C ILE A 112 -9.62 3.23 -0.12
N ASP A 113 -8.72 3.40 0.83
CA ASP A 113 -8.61 4.61 1.64
C ASP A 113 -8.39 5.88 0.76
N MET A 114 -7.63 5.76 -0.32
CA MET A 114 -7.40 6.85 -1.27
C MET A 114 -8.67 7.28 -2.02
N PHE A 115 -9.56 6.32 -2.32
CA PHE A 115 -10.82 6.61 -3.02
C PHE A 115 -11.77 7.50 -2.22
N GLU A 116 -11.66 7.48 -0.89
CA GLU A 116 -12.51 8.30 0.00
C GLU A 116 -12.14 9.78 -0.03
N HIS A 117 -10.91 10.12 -0.46
CA HIS A 117 -10.40 11.49 -0.54
C HIS A 117 -10.54 12.15 -1.91
N CYS A 118 -11.25 11.51 -2.86
CA CYS A 118 -11.35 12.00 -4.22
C CYS A 118 -12.77 11.88 -4.76
N PHE A 119 -13.21 12.91 -5.49
CA PHE A 119 -14.49 12.86 -6.16
C PHE A 119 -14.48 11.89 -7.34
N TYR A 120 -13.37 11.81 -8.08
CA TYR A 120 -13.18 10.90 -9.20
C TYR A 120 -12.19 9.78 -8.82
N SER A 121 -12.71 8.65 -8.37
CA SER A 121 -11.92 7.45 -8.06
C SER A 121 -12.25 6.32 -9.02
N TYR A 122 -11.22 5.70 -9.58
CA TYR A 122 -11.31 4.63 -10.56
C TYR A 122 -10.60 3.37 -10.05
N ALA A 123 -11.34 2.27 -9.94
CA ALA A 123 -10.73 0.96 -9.77
C ALA A 123 -10.49 0.33 -11.15
N MET A 124 -9.35 -0.35 -11.31
CA MET A 124 -9.11 -1.11 -12.53
C MET A 124 -10.04 -2.31 -12.61
N GLN A 125 -10.50 -2.66 -13.80
CA GLN A 125 -11.47 -3.73 -14.02
C GLN A 125 -11.01 -5.10 -13.49
N TRP A 126 -9.72 -5.36 -13.49
CA TRP A 126 -9.13 -6.61 -12.96
C TRP A 126 -8.85 -6.58 -11.45
N ALA A 127 -9.14 -5.49 -10.77
CA ALA A 127 -9.02 -5.41 -9.32
C ALA A 127 -10.01 -6.34 -8.62
N ASP A 128 -9.75 -6.68 -7.36
CA ASP A 128 -10.68 -7.42 -6.53
C ASP A 128 -12.05 -6.75 -6.47
N SER A 129 -13.11 -7.54 -6.30
CA SER A 129 -14.48 -7.04 -6.27
C SER A 129 -14.71 -5.99 -5.17
N GLN A 130 -14.09 -6.14 -4.01
CA GLN A 130 -14.22 -5.18 -2.93
C GLN A 130 -13.56 -3.84 -3.27
N VAL A 131 -12.41 -3.87 -3.96
CA VAL A 131 -11.72 -2.67 -4.46
C VAL A 131 -12.58 -1.96 -5.50
N ARG A 132 -13.17 -2.73 -6.44
CA ARG A 132 -14.08 -2.15 -7.45
C ARG A 132 -15.34 -1.52 -6.85
N HIS A 133 -15.89 -2.12 -5.78
CA HIS A 133 -17.08 -1.56 -5.10
C HIS A 133 -16.76 -0.30 -4.30
N ALA A 134 -15.53 -0.14 -3.84
CA ALA A 134 -15.10 1.03 -3.07
C ALA A 134 -14.87 2.28 -3.95
N ALA A 135 -14.50 2.09 -5.22
CA ALA A 135 -14.32 3.18 -6.16
C ALA A 135 -15.65 3.64 -6.74
N LYS A 136 -15.74 4.91 -7.15
CA LYS A 136 -16.93 5.47 -7.81
C LYS A 136 -17.07 5.00 -9.26
N HIS A 137 -15.96 4.67 -9.91
CA HIS A 137 -15.92 4.24 -11.31
C HIS A 137 -15.01 3.03 -11.49
N ILE A 138 -15.22 2.30 -12.59
CA ILE A 138 -14.37 1.18 -13.01
C ILE A 138 -13.83 1.50 -14.41
N THR A 139 -12.56 1.23 -14.66
CA THR A 139 -11.93 1.43 -15.97
C THR A 139 -11.02 0.27 -16.35
N GLU A 140 -10.86 0.08 -17.66
CA GLU A 140 -9.88 -0.85 -18.23
C GLU A 140 -8.53 -0.17 -18.50
N SER A 141 -8.51 1.18 -18.62
CA SER A 141 -7.32 1.93 -19.00
C SER A 141 -7.27 3.28 -18.31
N VAL A 142 -6.13 3.56 -17.68
CA VAL A 142 -5.81 4.88 -17.14
C VAL A 142 -5.70 5.91 -18.28
N ASP A 143 -5.02 5.53 -19.36
CA ASP A 143 -4.75 6.42 -20.49
C ASP A 143 -6.04 6.95 -21.12
N THR A 144 -7.06 6.08 -21.29
CA THR A 144 -8.35 6.47 -21.86
C THR A 144 -9.03 7.54 -21.01
N ILE A 145 -9.03 7.37 -19.69
CA ILE A 145 -9.63 8.36 -18.79
C ILE A 145 -8.86 9.67 -18.79
N LEU A 146 -7.52 9.62 -18.81
CA LEU A 146 -6.70 10.84 -18.90
C LEU A 146 -6.89 11.57 -20.23
N GLU A 147 -6.99 10.84 -21.35
CA GLU A 147 -7.29 11.45 -22.65
C GLU A 147 -8.66 12.14 -22.67
N ASP A 148 -9.68 11.54 -22.04
CA ASP A 148 -11.02 12.12 -21.97
C ASP A 148 -11.01 13.39 -21.12
N ILE A 149 -10.33 13.40 -19.98
CA ILE A 149 -10.16 14.58 -19.13
C ILE A 149 -9.44 15.72 -19.87
N MET A 150 -8.40 15.39 -20.63
CA MET A 150 -7.60 16.39 -21.38
C MET A 150 -8.38 17.01 -22.59
N ARG A 151 -9.48 16.41 -23.01
CA ARG A 151 -10.34 16.92 -24.10
C ARG A 151 -11.49 17.80 -23.61
N MET A 152 -11.73 17.81 -22.30
CA MET A 152 -12.77 18.66 -21.66
C MET A 152 -12.28 20.11 -21.50
#